data_453e322e74573669ff6935c67141cb39
#
_entry.id   453e322e74573669ff6935c67141cb39
#
_cell.length_a   1.000
_cell.length_b   1.000
_cell.length_c   1.000
_cell.angle_alpha   90.00
_cell.angle_beta   90.00
_cell.angle_gamma   90.00
#
_symmetry.space_group_name_H-M   'P 1'
#
loop_
_entity.id
_entity.type
_entity.pdbx_description
1 polymer ?
#
loop_
_entity_poly.entity_id
_entity_poly.type
_entity_poly.pdbx_seq_one_letter_code
_entity_poly.pdbx_strand_id
1 'polypeptide(L)'
;MLNDIEVLSKPDTNYWTSTAYRVPDVPNHTVKPGDKGFRLIPVTSNAPRSFITNVQNGDKLKVRAETLVRGIAFGGDCGVARVDTSIDDGKSWQPTQLGPDEGKYSLRQRQTQFTLPAGGARTLMARCTNTVGLAQPSFPVWNPSGYLYNTIESTHVIAT
;
A
#
# COMPACT_ATOMS: atom_id res chain seq x y z
N MET A 1 3.70 -30.39 -8.84
CA MET A 1 3.43 -29.75 -10.14
C MET A 1 1.98 -29.27 -10.11
N LEU A 2 1.67 -28.03 -10.49
CA LEU A 2 0.30 -27.54 -10.60
C LEU A 2 -0.31 -28.11 -11.90
N ASN A 3 -1.44 -28.81 -11.80
CA ASN A 3 -2.08 -29.45 -12.92
C ASN A 3 -3.41 -28.80 -13.31
N ASP A 4 -4.04 -28.10 -12.36
CA ASP A 4 -5.36 -27.50 -12.58
C ASP A 4 -5.59 -26.29 -11.65
N ILE A 5 -6.38 -25.33 -12.10
CA ILE A 5 -6.86 -24.18 -11.32
C ILE A 5 -8.35 -24.05 -11.59
N GLU A 6 -9.14 -24.23 -10.54
CA GLU A 6 -10.60 -24.07 -10.59
C GLU A 6 -11.04 -22.79 -9.93
N VAL A 7 -11.89 -22.01 -10.61
CA VAL A 7 -12.55 -20.82 -10.03
C VAL A 7 -13.86 -21.25 -9.39
N LEU A 8 -13.91 -21.19 -8.07
CA LEU A 8 -15.07 -21.64 -7.32
C LEU A 8 -16.16 -20.54 -7.23
N SER A 9 -17.41 -20.93 -7.29
CA SER A 9 -18.57 -20.05 -7.06
C SER A 9 -18.86 -19.75 -5.59
N LYS A 10 -18.21 -20.49 -4.68
CA LYS A 10 -18.35 -20.36 -3.22
C LYS A 10 -16.96 -20.36 -2.58
N PRO A 11 -16.79 -19.70 -1.41
CA PRO A 11 -15.54 -19.80 -0.66
C PRO A 11 -15.18 -21.25 -0.37
N ASP A 12 -13.91 -21.59 -0.61
CA ASP A 12 -13.38 -22.89 -0.21
C ASP A 12 -13.30 -22.97 1.33
N THR A 13 -13.55 -24.18 1.86
CA THR A 13 -13.55 -24.48 3.30
C THR A 13 -12.25 -25.10 3.79
N ASN A 14 -11.17 -25.00 3.02
CA ASN A 14 -9.87 -25.51 3.45
C ASN A 14 -9.34 -24.79 4.71
N TYR A 15 -8.31 -25.35 5.34
CA TYR A 15 -7.69 -24.83 6.55
C TYR A 15 -7.28 -23.35 6.41
N TRP A 16 -6.74 -22.94 5.27
CA TRP A 16 -6.20 -21.59 5.08
C TRP A 16 -7.29 -20.52 5.09
N THR A 17 -8.41 -20.77 4.42
CA THR A 17 -9.52 -19.82 4.35
C THR A 17 -10.43 -19.88 5.58
N SER A 18 -10.63 -21.05 6.17
CA SER A 18 -11.55 -21.24 7.29
C SER A 18 -10.90 -20.98 8.66
N THR A 19 -9.60 -21.19 8.81
CA THR A 19 -8.91 -21.17 10.11
C THR A 19 -7.72 -20.21 10.16
N ALA A 20 -6.83 -20.21 9.15
CA ALA A 20 -5.55 -19.51 9.23
C ALA A 20 -5.65 -18.00 8.87
N TYR A 21 -6.14 -17.68 7.67
CA TYR A 21 -6.18 -16.29 7.20
C TYR A 21 -7.41 -15.54 7.71
N ARG A 22 -7.36 -15.13 8.97
CA ARG A 22 -8.47 -14.42 9.63
C ARG A 22 -8.01 -13.13 10.29
N VAL A 23 -8.91 -12.14 10.29
CA VAL A 23 -8.70 -10.83 10.91
C VAL A 23 -9.87 -10.48 11.83
N PRO A 24 -9.68 -9.57 12.81
CA PRO A 24 -10.77 -9.08 13.64
C PRO A 24 -11.90 -8.44 12.83
N ASP A 25 -13.14 -8.77 13.17
CA ASP A 25 -14.36 -8.19 12.59
C ASP A 25 -14.68 -6.84 13.26
N VAL A 26 -13.78 -5.89 13.10
CA VAL A 26 -13.87 -4.52 13.61
C VAL A 26 -13.39 -3.54 12.54
N PRO A 27 -13.71 -2.25 12.65
CA PRO A 27 -13.24 -1.25 11.68
C PRO A 27 -11.72 -1.33 11.47
N ASN A 28 -11.31 -1.33 10.20
CA ASN A 28 -9.91 -1.46 9.76
C ASN A 28 -9.20 -2.73 10.28
N HIS A 29 -9.93 -3.72 10.76
CA HIS A 29 -9.40 -4.97 11.32
C HIS A 29 -8.34 -4.77 12.42
N THR A 30 -8.44 -3.66 13.17
CA THR A 30 -7.43 -3.22 14.15
C THR A 30 -7.94 -3.38 15.56
N VAL A 31 -7.15 -4.00 16.41
CA VAL A 31 -7.35 -4.13 17.86
C VAL A 31 -6.05 -3.80 18.58
N LYS A 32 -6.09 -3.58 19.90
CA LYS A 32 -4.87 -3.38 20.69
C LYS A 32 -4.26 -4.72 21.09
N PRO A 33 -2.93 -4.81 21.27
CA PRO A 33 -2.31 -5.97 21.89
C PRO A 33 -2.95 -6.30 23.24
N GLY A 34 -3.42 -7.55 23.37
CA GLY A 34 -4.10 -8.01 24.60
C GLY A 34 -5.64 -7.92 24.57
N ASP A 35 -6.23 -7.23 23.62
CA ASP A 35 -7.71 -7.21 23.45
C ASP A 35 -8.24 -8.62 23.19
N LYS A 36 -9.43 -8.89 23.75
CA LYS A 36 -10.14 -10.17 23.64
C LYS A 36 -11.62 -9.91 23.32
N GLY A 37 -12.34 -10.97 22.93
CA GLY A 37 -13.79 -10.93 22.74
C GLY A 37 -14.24 -10.44 21.37
N PHE A 38 -13.34 -10.17 20.42
CA PHE A 38 -13.69 -9.86 19.04
C PHE A 38 -13.88 -11.15 18.21
N ARG A 39 -14.77 -11.09 17.25
CA ARG A 39 -14.95 -12.16 16.26
C ARG A 39 -13.84 -12.09 15.22
N LEU A 40 -13.41 -13.23 14.71
CA LEU A 40 -12.52 -13.31 13.55
C LEU A 40 -13.30 -13.66 12.28
N ILE A 41 -13.00 -13.00 11.19
CA ILE A 41 -13.56 -13.27 9.86
C ILE A 41 -12.43 -13.63 8.87
N PRO A 42 -12.70 -14.40 7.82
CA PRO A 42 -11.71 -14.68 6.78
C PRO A 42 -11.22 -13.39 6.11
N VAL A 43 -9.96 -13.37 5.71
CA VAL A 43 -9.41 -12.31 4.84
C VAL A 43 -9.96 -12.52 3.43
N THR A 44 -10.91 -11.70 3.02
CA THR A 44 -11.56 -11.77 1.71
C THR A 44 -11.28 -10.55 0.83
N SER A 45 -10.67 -9.51 1.42
CA SER A 45 -10.39 -8.25 0.74
C SER A 45 -9.00 -7.73 1.06
N ASN A 46 -8.48 -6.86 0.19
CA ASN A 46 -7.23 -6.14 0.42
C ASN A 46 -7.51 -4.69 0.80
N ALA A 47 -6.60 -4.09 1.57
CA ALA A 47 -6.59 -2.66 1.84
C ALA A 47 -5.81 -1.91 0.73
N PRO A 48 -6.11 -0.62 0.48
CA PRO A 48 -5.39 0.17 -0.52
C PRO A 48 -3.90 0.24 -0.17
N ARG A 49 -3.04 0.14 -1.18
CA ARG A 49 -1.59 0.20 -1.01
C ARG A 49 -0.88 0.76 -2.23
N SER A 50 0.24 1.44 -2.03
CA SER A 50 1.14 1.91 -3.09
C SER A 50 2.59 1.64 -2.72
N PHE A 51 3.39 1.34 -3.74
CA PHE A 51 4.82 1.07 -3.62
C PHE A 51 5.62 1.98 -4.55
N ILE A 52 6.84 2.35 -4.14
CA ILE A 52 7.88 2.90 -5.01
C ILE A 52 8.65 1.70 -5.57
N THR A 53 8.88 1.67 -6.90
CA THR A 53 9.47 0.49 -7.55
C THR A 53 10.81 0.74 -8.22
N ASN A 54 11.21 1.99 -8.45
CA ASN A 54 12.45 2.34 -9.16
C ASN A 54 13.47 3.11 -8.31
N VAL A 55 13.19 3.30 -7.02
CA VAL A 55 14.11 3.91 -6.05
C VAL A 55 14.14 3.04 -4.80
N GLN A 56 15.32 2.80 -4.27
CA GLN A 56 15.56 1.94 -3.11
C GLN A 56 16.21 2.71 -1.96
N ASN A 57 16.20 2.10 -0.76
CA ASN A 57 16.90 2.65 0.39
C ASN A 57 18.40 2.77 0.11
N GLY A 58 18.97 3.92 0.39
CA GLY A 58 20.39 4.22 0.18
C GLY A 58 20.73 4.79 -1.21
N ASP A 59 19.77 4.87 -2.13
CA ASP A 59 20.02 5.46 -3.44
C ASP A 59 20.43 6.91 -3.33
N LYS A 60 21.35 7.33 -4.24
CA LYS A 60 21.81 8.70 -4.38
C LYS A 60 21.03 9.39 -5.50
N LEU A 61 20.33 10.45 -5.15
CA LEU A 61 19.56 11.27 -6.09
C LEU A 61 20.21 12.65 -6.24
N LYS A 62 20.35 13.12 -7.48
CA LYS A 62 20.97 14.42 -7.76
C LYS A 62 20.08 15.57 -7.32
N VAL A 63 20.66 16.54 -6.57
CA VAL A 63 19.98 17.80 -6.27
C VAL A 63 19.84 18.64 -7.53
N ARG A 64 18.80 19.49 -7.58
CA ARG A 64 18.50 20.41 -8.69
C ARG A 64 18.38 19.72 -10.06
N ALA A 65 18.26 18.40 -10.07
CA ALA A 65 17.96 17.60 -11.24
C ALA A 65 16.56 17.01 -11.12
N GLU A 66 15.89 16.87 -12.24
CA GLU A 66 14.60 16.22 -12.29
C GLU A 66 14.75 14.72 -12.00
N THR A 67 14.00 14.23 -11.03
CA THR A 67 13.97 12.82 -10.63
C THR A 67 12.59 12.25 -10.92
N LEU A 68 12.54 11.18 -11.73
CA LEU A 68 11.32 10.44 -11.98
C LEU A 68 11.20 9.29 -10.99
N VAL A 69 10.12 9.28 -10.20
CA VAL A 69 9.77 8.18 -9.30
C VAL A 69 8.53 7.46 -9.84
N ARG A 70 8.68 6.17 -10.02
CA ARG A 70 7.64 5.26 -10.50
C ARG A 70 7.18 4.32 -9.38
N GLY A 71 5.99 3.81 -9.55
CA GLY A 71 5.45 2.83 -8.62
C GLY A 71 4.15 2.22 -9.13
N ILE A 72 3.59 1.41 -8.27
CA ILE A 72 2.30 0.76 -8.49
C ILE A 72 1.39 1.02 -7.28
N ALA A 73 0.10 0.94 -7.51
CA ALA A 73 -0.92 1.04 -6.47
C ALA A 73 -2.08 0.11 -6.77
N PHE A 74 -2.81 -0.29 -5.74
CA PHE A 74 -4.10 -0.97 -5.85
C PHE A 74 -5.05 -0.46 -4.77
N GLY A 75 -6.34 -0.46 -5.06
CA GLY A 75 -7.37 0.11 -4.19
C GLY A 75 -7.96 -0.87 -3.18
N GLY A 76 -7.58 -2.14 -3.24
CA GLY A 76 -8.24 -3.21 -2.48
C GLY A 76 -9.41 -3.80 -3.27
N ASP A 77 -10.62 -3.79 -2.70
CA ASP A 77 -11.83 -4.28 -3.39
C ASP A 77 -12.47 -3.25 -4.33
N CYS A 78 -11.82 -2.15 -4.55
CA CYS A 78 -12.28 -1.07 -5.42
C CYS A 78 -11.09 -0.41 -6.13
N GLY A 79 -11.35 0.51 -7.05
CA GLY A 79 -10.32 1.17 -7.83
C GLY A 79 -9.46 2.15 -7.03
N VAL A 80 -8.35 2.56 -7.61
CA VAL A 80 -7.48 3.62 -7.09
C VAL A 80 -8.06 4.98 -7.49
N ALA A 81 -8.42 5.82 -6.52
CA ALA A 81 -8.86 7.19 -6.78
C ALA A 81 -7.67 8.12 -7.01
N ARG A 82 -6.66 8.04 -6.15
CA ARG A 82 -5.44 8.84 -6.28
C ARG A 82 -4.26 8.20 -5.54
N VAL A 83 -3.07 8.62 -5.93
CA VAL A 83 -1.84 8.38 -5.17
C VAL A 83 -1.14 9.72 -4.98
N ASP A 84 -0.75 10.00 -3.75
CA ASP A 84 0.06 11.16 -3.40
C ASP A 84 1.49 10.71 -3.09
N THR A 85 2.48 11.52 -3.45
CA THR A 85 3.89 11.31 -3.11
C THR A 85 4.39 12.44 -2.22
N SER A 86 5.18 12.09 -1.21
CA SER A 86 5.95 13.00 -0.38
C SER A 86 7.44 12.77 -0.60
N ILE A 87 8.23 13.86 -0.53
CA ILE A 87 9.71 13.84 -0.59
C ILE A 87 10.35 14.39 0.69
N ASP A 88 9.55 14.65 1.71
CA ASP A 88 9.91 15.36 2.92
C ASP A 88 9.39 14.69 4.20
N ASP A 89 9.34 13.34 4.18
CA ASP A 89 8.90 12.52 5.31
C ASP A 89 7.42 12.76 5.69
N GLY A 90 6.57 12.88 4.68
CA GLY A 90 5.12 13.03 4.86
C GLY A 90 4.66 14.42 5.30
N LYS A 91 5.53 15.44 5.33
CA LYS A 91 5.16 16.82 5.72
C LYS A 91 4.33 17.50 4.65
N SER A 92 4.67 17.27 3.38
CA SER A 92 3.89 17.73 2.24
C SER A 92 3.60 16.59 1.27
N TRP A 93 2.49 16.68 0.55
CA TRP A 93 2.03 15.68 -0.38
C TRP A 93 1.64 16.31 -1.71
N GLN A 94 2.05 15.70 -2.80
CA GLN A 94 1.66 16.11 -4.15
C GLN A 94 1.03 14.94 -4.91
N PRO A 95 0.00 15.18 -5.72
CA PRO A 95 -0.63 14.12 -6.50
C PRO A 95 0.34 13.54 -7.53
N THR A 96 0.22 12.25 -7.79
CA THR A 96 0.98 11.57 -8.84
C THR A 96 0.13 11.38 -10.09
N GLN A 97 0.78 11.30 -11.25
CA GLN A 97 0.13 10.87 -12.47
C GLN A 97 -0.16 9.36 -12.39
N LEU A 98 -1.42 8.99 -12.57
CA LEU A 98 -1.84 7.59 -12.66
C LEU A 98 -1.85 7.14 -14.13
N GLY A 99 -1.44 5.91 -14.37
CA GLY A 99 -1.58 5.22 -15.64
C GLY A 99 -3.03 4.81 -15.93
N PRO A 100 -3.27 4.06 -17.02
CA PRO A 100 -4.58 3.51 -17.34
C PRO A 100 -5.18 2.72 -16.18
N ASP A 101 -6.50 2.71 -16.09
CA ASP A 101 -7.24 1.90 -15.13
C ASP A 101 -7.65 0.58 -15.82
N GLU A 102 -6.98 -0.49 -15.47
CA GLU A 102 -7.22 -1.84 -16.00
C GLU A 102 -8.31 -2.59 -15.23
N GLY A 103 -9.02 -1.90 -14.33
CA GLY A 103 -10.11 -2.44 -13.53
C GLY A 103 -9.81 -2.46 -12.03
N LYS A 104 -10.86 -2.62 -11.24
CA LYS A 104 -10.80 -2.42 -9.78
C LYS A 104 -9.85 -3.34 -9.01
N TYR A 105 -9.51 -4.49 -9.56
CA TYR A 105 -8.62 -5.47 -8.96
C TYR A 105 -7.20 -5.45 -9.53
N SER A 106 -6.95 -4.59 -10.53
CA SER A 106 -5.65 -4.50 -11.16
C SER A 106 -4.68 -3.61 -10.37
N LEU A 107 -3.39 -3.81 -10.65
CA LEU A 107 -2.36 -2.87 -10.24
C LEU A 107 -2.38 -1.67 -11.19
N ARG A 108 -2.41 -0.46 -10.64
CA ARG A 108 -2.35 0.77 -11.42
C ARG A 108 -0.95 1.37 -11.33
N GLN A 109 -0.34 1.60 -12.48
CA GLN A 109 0.95 2.29 -12.54
C GLN A 109 0.78 3.75 -12.10
N ARG A 110 1.82 4.29 -11.48
CA ARG A 110 1.89 5.69 -11.11
C ARG A 110 3.29 6.25 -11.33
N GLN A 111 3.38 7.54 -11.58
CA GLN A 111 4.66 8.24 -11.67
C GLN A 111 4.54 9.68 -11.19
N THR A 112 5.64 10.20 -10.68
CA THR A 112 5.78 11.61 -10.31
C THR A 112 7.18 12.08 -10.62
N GLN A 113 7.30 13.35 -10.95
CA GLN A 113 8.58 14.04 -11.16
C GLN A 113 8.74 15.11 -10.09
N PHE A 114 9.95 15.21 -9.54
CA PHE A 114 10.29 16.24 -8.58
C PHE A 114 11.76 16.62 -8.68
N THR A 115 12.10 17.77 -8.09
CA THR A 115 13.47 18.24 -7.95
C THR A 115 13.80 18.39 -6.47
N LEU A 116 14.88 17.75 -6.01
CA LEU A 116 15.35 17.92 -4.65
C LEU A 116 16.09 19.27 -4.52
N PRO A 117 15.65 20.14 -3.60
CA PRO A 117 16.20 21.52 -3.55
C PRO A 117 17.61 21.58 -2.93
N ALA A 118 17.95 20.65 -2.05
CA ALA A 118 19.22 20.64 -1.31
C ALA A 118 19.66 19.22 -0.98
N GLY A 119 20.95 19.05 -0.74
CA GLY A 119 21.56 17.79 -0.31
C GLY A 119 21.12 17.34 1.08
N GLY A 120 21.47 16.10 1.40
CA GLY A 120 21.19 15.45 2.68
C GLY A 120 20.22 14.28 2.59
N ALA A 121 19.91 13.69 3.76
CA ALA A 121 18.95 12.59 3.84
C ALA A 121 17.53 13.06 3.48
N ARG A 122 16.81 12.25 2.72
CA ARG A 122 15.43 12.46 2.31
C ARG A 122 14.63 11.18 2.49
N THR A 123 13.35 11.31 2.79
CA THR A 123 12.41 10.20 2.85
C THR A 123 11.34 10.41 1.80
N LEU A 124 11.27 9.44 0.87
CA LEU A 124 10.22 9.38 -0.14
C LEU A 124 9.12 8.47 0.37
N MET A 125 7.87 8.90 0.20
CA MET A 125 6.70 8.13 0.61
C MET A 125 5.62 8.20 -0.47
N ALA A 126 4.78 7.17 -0.54
CA ALA A 126 3.63 7.16 -1.44
C ALA A 126 2.39 6.67 -0.70
N ARG A 127 1.27 7.37 -0.87
CA ARG A 127 0.00 7.07 -0.21
C ARG A 127 -1.10 6.87 -1.24
N CYS A 128 -1.68 5.68 -1.26
CA CYS A 128 -2.87 5.37 -2.05
C CYS A 128 -4.15 5.73 -1.30
N THR A 129 -5.10 6.34 -2.00
CA THR A 129 -6.50 6.50 -1.59
C THR A 129 -7.38 5.82 -2.63
N ASN A 130 -8.28 4.98 -2.20
CA ASN A 130 -9.18 4.25 -3.09
C ASN A 130 -10.48 5.02 -3.39
N THR A 131 -11.31 4.49 -4.29
CA THR A 131 -12.54 5.16 -4.76
C THR A 131 -13.64 5.28 -3.71
N VAL A 132 -13.56 4.56 -2.60
CA VAL A 132 -14.46 4.73 -1.45
C VAL A 132 -13.88 5.62 -0.36
N GLY A 133 -12.73 6.28 -0.62
CA GLY A 133 -12.12 7.25 0.29
C GLY A 133 -11.21 6.66 1.37
N LEU A 134 -10.99 5.34 1.39
CA LEU A 134 -10.05 4.73 2.32
C LEU A 134 -8.61 5.00 1.87
N ALA A 135 -7.79 5.55 2.74
CA ALA A 135 -6.38 5.85 2.49
C ALA A 135 -5.45 4.92 3.30
N GLN A 136 -4.23 4.74 2.79
CA GLN A 136 -3.17 4.09 3.56
C GLN A 136 -2.91 4.87 4.86
N PRO A 137 -2.83 4.20 6.02
CA PRO A 137 -2.53 4.85 7.29
C PRO A 137 -1.04 5.26 7.37
N SER A 138 -0.78 6.37 8.06
CA SER A 138 0.59 6.84 8.34
C SER A 138 1.28 6.02 9.44
N PHE A 139 0.50 5.34 10.28
CA PHE A 139 1.01 4.51 11.36
C PHE A 139 0.54 3.07 11.20
N PRO A 140 1.35 2.09 11.58
CA PRO A 140 0.96 0.69 11.54
C PRO A 140 -0.32 0.44 12.33
N VAL A 141 -1.26 -0.24 11.71
CA VAL A 141 -2.40 -0.83 12.39
C VAL A 141 -2.03 -2.23 12.83
N TRP A 142 -2.52 -2.63 14.01
CA TRP A 142 -2.16 -3.92 14.59
C TRP A 142 -3.35 -4.86 14.65
N ASN A 143 -3.12 -6.11 14.30
CA ASN A 143 -4.02 -7.22 14.59
C ASN A 143 -3.21 -8.48 14.93
N PRO A 144 -3.80 -9.46 15.64
CA PRO A 144 -3.05 -10.62 16.13
C PRO A 144 -2.38 -11.45 15.04
N SER A 145 -2.92 -11.44 13.83
CA SER A 145 -2.43 -12.25 12.71
C SER A 145 -1.45 -11.49 11.82
N GLY A 146 -1.34 -10.16 11.94
CA GLY A 146 -0.46 -9.32 11.12
C GLY A 146 -0.88 -9.19 9.65
N TYR A 147 -2.09 -9.62 9.28
CA TYR A 147 -2.59 -9.53 7.92
C TYR A 147 -3.08 -8.14 7.56
N LEU A 148 -3.19 -7.87 6.25
CA LEU A 148 -3.66 -6.61 5.68
C LEU A 148 -2.79 -5.39 6.06
N TYR A 149 -1.51 -5.62 6.34
CA TYR A 149 -0.56 -4.53 6.60
C TYR A 149 -0.44 -3.64 5.36
N ASN A 150 -0.88 -2.39 5.49
CA ASN A 150 -0.89 -1.43 4.40
C ASN A 150 -0.37 -0.03 4.80
N THR A 151 0.41 0.07 5.85
CA THR A 151 1.03 1.34 6.25
C THR A 151 1.85 1.93 5.11
N ILE A 152 1.87 3.25 5.01
CA ILE A 152 2.73 3.96 4.06
C ILE A 152 4.19 3.55 4.29
N GLU A 153 4.87 3.13 3.23
CA GLU A 153 6.28 2.76 3.28
C GLU A 153 7.17 3.98 3.06
N SER A 154 8.31 3.98 3.77
CA SER A 154 9.35 5.00 3.66
C SER A 154 10.54 4.47 2.85
N THR A 155 10.96 5.20 1.84
CA THR A 155 12.19 4.94 1.08
C THR A 155 13.21 6.04 1.41
N HIS A 156 14.29 5.67 2.09
CA HIS A 156 15.33 6.61 2.52
C HIS A 156 16.40 6.75 1.45
N VAL A 157 16.64 7.97 1.00
CA VAL A 157 17.59 8.29 -0.06
C VAL A 157 18.56 9.40 0.37
N ILE A 158 19.65 9.56 -0.37
CA ILE A 158 20.66 10.61 -0.13
C ILE A 158 20.63 11.56 -1.33
N ALA A 159 20.25 12.82 -1.09
CA ALA A 159 20.35 13.88 -2.08
C ALA A 159 21.81 14.37 -2.16
N THR A 160 22.41 14.33 -3.37
CA THR A 160 23.83 14.67 -3.62
C THR A 160 24.01 15.67 -4.77
#